data_74574f2d044653b8486fe45e7bbfcc22
#
_entry.id   74574f2d044653b8486fe45e7bbfcc22
#
_cell.length_a   1.000
_cell.length_b   1.000
_cell.length_c   1.000
_cell.angle_alpha   90.00
_cell.angle_beta   90.00
_cell.angle_gamma   90.00
#
_symmetry.space_group_name_H-M   'P 1'
#
loop_
_entity.id
_entity.type
_entity.pdbx_description
1 polymer ?
#
loop_
_entity_poly.entity_id
_entity_poly.type
_entity_poly.pdbx_seq_one_letter_code
_entity_poly.pdbx_strand_id
1 'polypeptide(L)'
;MRAGLYGVSAYPTTVWNGVHNQVGGASGGNWESVYPGYLELYHEHYDLASPFRLGISGEYEPGDNEVNFSVEILIDNDIDTTVNIENTYVEVFAVEDNIYSFWGSIGQWHNARNVARRYVTKSEVNKLSLIHI
;
A
#
# COMPACT_ATOMS: atom_id res chain seq x y z
N MET A 1 -5.90 3.77 -10.76
CA MET A 1 -4.75 2.88 -10.56
C MET A 1 -3.80 3.52 -9.56
N ARG A 2 -3.15 2.75 -8.66
CA ARG A 2 -2.28 3.27 -7.56
C ARG A 2 -1.17 4.22 -8.03
N ALA A 3 -0.62 3.97 -9.24
CA ALA A 3 0.42 4.83 -9.81
C ALA A 3 0.00 6.31 -9.89
N GLY A 4 -1.25 6.60 -10.25
CA GLY A 4 -1.76 7.97 -10.28
C GLY A 4 -1.93 8.60 -8.90
N LEU A 5 -2.30 7.79 -7.88
CA LEU A 5 -2.44 8.23 -6.50
C LEU A 5 -1.10 8.75 -5.92
N TYR A 6 -0.01 8.06 -6.24
CA TYR A 6 1.33 8.40 -5.75
C TYR A 6 2.19 9.20 -6.75
N GLY A 7 1.60 9.69 -7.85
CA GLY A 7 2.33 10.47 -8.86
C GLY A 7 3.44 9.70 -9.57
N VAL A 8 3.31 8.37 -9.67
CA VAL A 8 4.32 7.53 -10.34
C VAL A 8 4.33 7.82 -11.83
N SER A 9 5.43 8.38 -12.33
CA SER A 9 5.63 8.77 -13.73
C SER A 9 6.52 7.83 -14.52
N ALA A 10 7.26 6.95 -13.84
CA ALA A 10 8.19 6.02 -14.47
C ALA A 10 8.25 4.68 -13.72
N TYR A 11 8.81 3.64 -14.35
CA TYR A 11 8.98 2.31 -13.76
C TYR A 11 10.42 1.82 -13.92
N PRO A 12 10.95 1.12 -12.93
CA PRO A 12 10.36 0.83 -11.62
C PRO A 12 10.36 2.05 -10.70
N THR A 13 9.37 2.15 -9.82
CA THR A 13 9.32 3.16 -8.75
C THR A 13 8.89 2.49 -7.47
N THR A 14 9.61 2.76 -6.39
CA THR A 14 9.18 2.45 -5.01
C THR A 14 8.62 3.69 -4.35
N VAL A 15 7.59 3.50 -3.55
CA VAL A 15 6.93 4.57 -2.80
C VAL A 15 7.01 4.25 -1.31
N TRP A 16 7.63 5.13 -0.54
CA TRP A 16 7.88 4.97 0.89
C TRP A 16 6.87 5.80 1.67
N ASN A 17 6.10 5.14 2.54
CA ASN A 17 5.02 5.74 3.33
C ASN A 17 4.05 6.64 2.53
N GLY A 18 3.96 6.45 1.21
CA GLY A 18 3.09 7.25 0.34
C GLY A 18 3.60 8.65 0.00
N VAL A 19 4.76 9.06 0.51
CA VAL A 19 5.26 10.44 0.41
C VAL A 19 6.59 10.58 -0.33
N HIS A 20 7.43 9.56 -0.30
CA HIS A 20 8.72 9.59 -0.97
C HIS A 20 8.77 8.61 -2.14
N ASN A 21 9.05 9.10 -3.33
CA ASN A 21 9.15 8.29 -4.55
C ASN A 21 10.62 8.12 -4.94
N GLN A 22 11.07 6.88 -5.01
CA GLN A 22 12.38 6.52 -5.55
C GLN A 22 12.19 5.88 -6.93
N VAL A 23 12.61 6.57 -7.97
CA VAL A 23 12.55 6.10 -9.36
C VAL A 23 13.84 5.37 -9.72
N GLY A 24 13.71 4.29 -10.45
CA GLY A 24 14.82 3.51 -10.96
C GLY A 24 15.06 2.22 -10.18
N GLY A 25 15.97 1.44 -10.70
CA GLY A 25 16.38 0.16 -10.15
C GLY A 25 17.70 -0.27 -10.75
N ALA A 26 18.23 -1.41 -10.31
CA ALA A 26 19.44 -1.96 -10.88
C ALA A 26 19.18 -2.65 -12.21
N SER A 27 20.08 -2.51 -13.15
CA SER A 27 20.10 -3.28 -14.39
C SER A 27 20.92 -4.56 -14.22
N GLY A 28 20.56 -5.61 -14.96
CA GLY A 28 21.35 -6.84 -15.00
C GLY A 28 21.45 -7.61 -13.67
N GLY A 29 20.53 -7.39 -12.74
CA GLY A 29 20.51 -8.07 -11.44
C GLY A 29 21.52 -7.52 -10.42
N ASN A 30 22.19 -6.40 -10.69
CA ASN A 30 23.12 -5.75 -9.77
C ASN A 30 22.36 -4.93 -8.69
N TRP A 31 21.56 -5.62 -7.88
CA TRP A 31 20.75 -5.00 -6.82
C TRP A 31 21.62 -4.34 -5.72
N GLU A 32 22.84 -4.79 -5.52
CA GLU A 32 23.78 -4.26 -4.52
C GLU A 32 24.07 -2.78 -4.77
N SER A 33 24.04 -2.34 -6.03
CA SER A 33 24.31 -0.93 -6.38
C SER A 33 23.21 0.04 -5.90
N VAL A 34 21.98 -0.43 -5.73
CA VAL A 34 20.84 0.39 -5.30
C VAL A 34 20.43 0.15 -3.85
N TYR A 35 20.87 -0.96 -3.27
CA TYR A 35 20.51 -1.37 -1.92
C TYR A 35 20.84 -0.33 -0.84
N PRO A 36 22.03 0.31 -0.83
CA PRO A 36 22.33 1.33 0.19
C PRO A 36 21.33 2.48 0.21
N GLY A 37 20.90 2.97 -0.96
CA GLY A 37 19.90 4.03 -1.04
C GLY A 37 18.52 3.59 -0.53
N TYR A 38 18.10 2.36 -0.80
CA TYR A 38 16.87 1.82 -0.23
C TYR A 38 16.96 1.60 1.28
N LEU A 39 18.12 1.20 1.78
CA LEU A 39 18.33 1.01 3.21
C LEU A 39 18.27 2.35 3.96
N GLU A 40 18.85 3.40 3.39
CA GLU A 40 18.76 4.76 3.93
C GLU A 40 17.30 5.23 4.03
N LEU A 41 16.52 5.11 2.94
CA LEU A 41 15.09 5.42 2.94
C LEU A 41 14.30 4.57 3.93
N TYR A 42 14.64 3.29 4.07
CA TYR A 42 14.01 2.43 5.08
C TYR A 42 14.23 2.97 6.49
N HIS A 43 15.46 3.32 6.85
CA HIS A 43 15.77 3.86 8.18
C HIS A 43 15.13 5.23 8.42
N GLU A 44 15.03 6.07 7.39
CA GLU A 44 14.35 7.37 7.48
C GLU A 44 12.85 7.20 7.80
N HIS A 45 12.21 6.15 7.27
CA HIS A 45 10.76 5.97 7.35
C HIS A 45 10.30 4.93 8.38
N TYR A 46 11.21 4.07 8.88
CA TYR A 46 10.86 2.92 9.71
C TYR A 46 10.26 3.32 11.06
N ASP A 47 10.86 4.29 11.72
CA ASP A 47 10.47 4.72 13.08
C ASP A 47 9.47 5.90 13.08
N LEU A 48 8.95 6.30 11.91
CA LEU A 48 7.95 7.35 11.87
C LEU A 48 6.64 6.85 12.49
N ALA A 49 6.22 7.53 13.55
CA ALA A 49 4.96 7.23 14.20
C ALA A 49 3.77 7.53 13.26
N SER A 50 2.82 6.62 13.20
CA SER A 50 1.56 6.84 12.50
C SER A 50 0.50 7.32 13.49
N PRO A 51 -0.25 8.39 13.20
CA PRO A 51 -1.38 8.81 14.03
C PRO A 51 -2.59 7.87 13.90
N PHE A 52 -2.50 6.87 13.03
CA PHE A 52 -3.59 5.94 12.77
C PHE A 52 -3.23 4.51 13.17
N ARG A 53 -4.20 3.84 13.80
CA ARG A 53 -4.23 2.39 13.92
C ARG A 53 -5.32 1.85 13.02
N LEU A 54 -4.98 0.83 12.24
CA LEU A 54 -5.88 0.21 11.29
C LEU A 54 -6.17 -1.22 11.73
N GLY A 55 -7.45 -1.56 11.82
CA GLY A 55 -7.94 -2.92 11.98
C GLY A 55 -8.73 -3.34 10.73
N ILE A 56 -8.57 -4.59 10.32
CA ILE A 56 -9.41 -5.20 9.29
C ILE A 56 -9.89 -6.54 9.82
N SER A 57 -11.18 -6.79 9.70
CA SER A 57 -11.80 -8.07 10.02
C SER A 57 -12.80 -8.43 8.94
N GLY A 58 -13.04 -9.71 8.74
CA GLY A 58 -14.00 -10.16 7.76
C GLY A 58 -14.31 -11.64 7.90
N GLU A 59 -15.41 -12.04 7.31
CA GLU A 59 -15.89 -13.42 7.27
C GLU A 59 -16.06 -13.84 5.81
N TYR A 60 -15.67 -15.06 5.53
CA TYR A 60 -15.84 -15.71 4.26
C TYR A 60 -16.39 -17.11 4.47
N GLU A 61 -17.52 -17.39 3.83
CA GLU A 61 -18.11 -18.73 3.78
C GLU A 61 -17.68 -19.40 2.46
N PRO A 62 -17.09 -20.61 2.51
CA PRO A 62 -16.72 -21.34 1.30
C PRO A 62 -17.93 -21.58 0.40
N GLY A 63 -17.88 -21.08 -0.81
CA GLY A 63 -18.99 -21.15 -1.79
C GLY A 63 -19.72 -19.83 -2.02
N ASP A 64 -19.50 -18.84 -1.19
CA ASP A 64 -19.99 -17.49 -1.41
C ASP A 64 -19.14 -16.76 -2.46
N ASN A 65 -19.82 -15.94 -3.28
CA ASN A 65 -19.16 -15.06 -4.23
C ASN A 65 -18.84 -13.68 -3.63
N GLU A 66 -19.16 -13.50 -2.35
CA GLU A 66 -19.02 -12.23 -1.64
C GLU A 66 -18.21 -12.42 -0.36
N VAL A 67 -17.42 -11.43 -0.03
CA VAL A 67 -16.69 -11.34 1.23
C VAL A 67 -17.15 -10.08 1.94
N ASN A 68 -17.66 -10.24 3.16
CA ASN A 68 -17.97 -9.11 4.04
C ASN A 68 -16.76 -8.80 4.90
N PHE A 69 -16.33 -7.54 4.89
CA PHE A 69 -15.22 -7.10 5.74
C PHE A 69 -15.51 -5.73 6.35
N SER A 70 -14.90 -5.48 7.49
CA SER A 70 -14.95 -4.21 8.21
C SER A 70 -13.54 -3.64 8.33
N VAL A 71 -13.41 -2.35 8.11
CA VAL A 71 -12.18 -1.60 8.32
C VAL A 71 -12.41 -0.64 9.48
N GLU A 72 -11.64 -0.80 10.55
CA GLU A 72 -11.64 0.09 11.70
C GLU A 72 -10.41 1.00 11.66
N ILE A 73 -10.62 2.28 11.89
CA ILE A 73 -9.57 3.29 11.91
C ILE A 73 -9.66 4.04 13.23
N LEU A 74 -8.62 3.92 14.03
CA LEU A 74 -8.48 4.64 15.28
C LEU A 74 -7.41 5.72 15.14
N ILE A 75 -7.68 6.90 15.69
CA ILE A 75 -6.69 7.96 15.81
C ILE A 75 -6.00 7.79 17.16
N ASP A 76 -4.68 7.66 17.15
CA ASP A 76 -3.89 7.57 18.37
C ASP A 76 -3.65 8.98 18.91
N ASN A 77 -4.35 9.31 19.99
CA ASN A 77 -4.29 10.63 20.64
C ASN A 77 -2.96 10.85 21.40
N ASP A 78 -2.17 9.83 21.59
CA ASP A 78 -0.86 9.93 22.25
C ASP A 78 0.23 10.47 21.33
N ILE A 79 -0.09 10.63 20.05
CA ILE A 79 0.82 11.21 19.07
C ILE A 79 0.51 12.71 18.95
N ASP A 80 1.48 13.55 19.28
CA ASP A 80 1.41 15.02 19.15
C ASP A 80 1.45 15.43 17.66
N THR A 81 0.40 15.06 16.94
CA THR A 81 0.25 15.31 15.50
C THR A 81 -1.14 15.86 15.22
N THR A 82 -1.23 17.01 14.60
CA THR A 82 -2.50 17.55 14.12
C THR A 82 -2.92 16.78 12.87
N VAL A 83 -3.92 15.89 13.00
CA VAL A 83 -4.49 15.15 11.87
C VAL A 83 -5.55 15.99 11.20
N ASN A 84 -5.36 16.30 9.91
CA ASN A 84 -6.39 16.93 9.10
C ASN A 84 -7.35 15.87 8.54
N ILE A 85 -8.41 15.58 9.28
CA ILE A 85 -9.40 14.54 8.94
C ILE A 85 -10.17 14.90 7.66
N GLU A 86 -10.39 16.17 7.37
CA GLU A 86 -11.15 16.61 6.19
C GLU A 86 -10.49 16.21 4.86
N ASN A 87 -9.17 16.04 4.88
CA ASN A 87 -8.38 15.63 3.71
C ASN A 87 -7.80 14.21 3.83
N THR A 88 -8.31 13.42 4.78
CA THR A 88 -7.87 12.04 4.96
C THR A 88 -8.86 11.07 4.29
N TYR A 89 -8.33 10.11 3.56
CA TYR A 89 -9.11 9.14 2.80
C TYR A 89 -8.73 7.72 3.19
N VAL A 90 -9.71 6.83 3.12
CA VAL A 90 -9.50 5.38 3.30
C VAL A 90 -9.46 4.73 1.92
N GLU A 91 -8.37 4.06 1.63
CA GLU A 91 -8.16 3.37 0.37
C GLU A 91 -8.05 1.87 0.61
N VAL A 92 -8.98 1.10 0.04
CA VAL A 92 -9.02 -0.36 0.18
C VAL A 92 -8.73 -1.02 -1.17
N PHE A 93 -7.78 -1.94 -1.17
CA PHE A 93 -7.41 -2.73 -2.33
C PHE A 93 -7.55 -4.22 -2.04
N ALA A 94 -8.23 -4.94 -2.92
CA ALA A 94 -8.13 -6.38 -2.95
C ALA A 94 -6.83 -6.79 -3.63
N VAL A 95 -6.04 -7.60 -2.96
CA VAL A 95 -4.76 -8.09 -3.47
C VAL A 95 -4.78 -9.63 -3.55
N GLU A 96 -4.06 -10.16 -4.51
CA GLU A 96 -3.82 -11.59 -4.65
C GLU A 96 -2.35 -11.88 -4.39
N ASP A 97 -2.09 -12.92 -3.64
CA ASP A 97 -0.74 -13.36 -3.30
C ASP A 97 -0.40 -14.69 -3.99
N ASN A 98 0.90 -14.98 -4.07
CA ASN A 98 1.42 -16.24 -4.61
C ASN A 98 1.00 -16.54 -6.06
N ILE A 99 0.95 -15.53 -6.91
CA ILE A 99 0.66 -15.71 -8.33
C ILE A 99 1.93 -16.21 -9.02
N TYR A 100 1.97 -17.50 -9.33
CA TYR A 100 3.08 -18.08 -10.06
C TYR A 100 2.97 -17.78 -11.55
N SER A 101 3.88 -16.98 -12.07
CA SER A 101 3.85 -16.51 -13.45
C SER A 101 5.24 -16.40 -14.06
N PHE A 102 5.31 -16.52 -15.40
CA PHE A 102 6.54 -16.32 -16.15
C PHE A 102 6.74 -14.84 -16.47
N TRP A 103 7.87 -14.30 -16.03
CA TRP A 103 8.28 -12.93 -16.37
C TRP A 103 9.16 -12.92 -17.62
N GLY A 104 8.56 -12.59 -18.75
CA GLY A 104 9.25 -12.59 -20.05
C GLY A 104 10.44 -11.62 -20.11
N SER A 105 10.40 -10.50 -19.39
CA SER A 105 11.49 -9.51 -19.37
C SER A 105 12.78 -10.01 -18.71
N ILE A 106 12.66 -10.97 -17.79
CA ILE A 106 13.82 -11.58 -17.09
C ILE A 106 13.98 -13.07 -17.41
N GLY A 107 13.07 -13.66 -18.18
CA GLY A 107 13.11 -15.06 -18.59
C GLY A 107 12.96 -16.08 -17.45
N GLN A 108 12.28 -15.72 -16.36
CA GLN A 108 12.16 -16.56 -15.16
C GLN A 108 10.73 -16.67 -14.66
N TRP A 109 10.43 -17.82 -14.04
CA TRP A 109 9.22 -18.02 -13.25
C TRP A 109 9.43 -17.48 -11.85
N HIS A 110 8.43 -16.78 -11.34
CA HIS A 110 8.46 -16.29 -9.97
C HIS A 110 7.05 -16.19 -9.37
N ASN A 111 7.00 -16.08 -8.05
CA ASN A 111 5.77 -15.79 -7.33
C ASN A 111 5.62 -14.28 -7.16
N ALA A 112 4.61 -13.71 -7.83
CA ALA A 112 4.21 -12.34 -7.56
C ALA A 112 3.41 -12.28 -6.27
N ARG A 113 3.72 -11.28 -5.44
CA ARG A 113 3.09 -11.09 -4.14
C ARG A 113 2.35 -9.77 -4.07
N ASN A 114 1.25 -9.76 -3.32
CA ASN A 114 0.45 -8.55 -3.07
C ASN A 114 0.02 -7.83 -4.37
N VAL A 115 -0.34 -8.59 -5.39
CA VAL A 115 -0.77 -8.04 -6.69
C VAL A 115 -2.15 -7.41 -6.55
N ALA A 116 -2.25 -6.10 -6.73
CA ALA A 116 -3.52 -5.40 -6.66
C ALA A 116 -4.46 -5.84 -7.80
N ARG A 117 -5.59 -6.46 -7.46
CA ARG A 117 -6.61 -6.93 -8.39
C ARG A 117 -7.75 -5.94 -8.55
N ARG A 118 -8.14 -5.30 -7.47
CA ARG A 118 -9.27 -4.38 -7.46
C ARG A 118 -9.01 -3.22 -6.49
N TYR A 119 -9.36 -2.04 -6.92
CA TYR A 119 -9.49 -0.86 -6.07
C TYR A 119 -10.94 -0.79 -5.58
N VAL A 120 -11.17 -1.25 -4.34
CA VAL A 120 -12.52 -1.46 -3.81
C VAL A 120 -13.23 -0.13 -3.59
N THR A 121 -12.54 0.85 -3.04
CA THR A 121 -13.08 2.16 -2.67
C THR A 121 -13.07 3.21 -3.78
N LYS A 122 -12.68 2.85 -5.01
CA LYS A 122 -12.54 3.80 -6.14
C LYS A 122 -13.80 4.59 -6.48
N SER A 123 -14.97 4.00 -6.29
CA SER A 123 -16.28 4.58 -6.66
C SER A 123 -17.01 5.24 -5.49
N GLU A 124 -16.44 5.19 -4.29
CA GLU A 124 -17.06 5.66 -3.06
C GLU A 124 -16.42 6.96 -2.58
N VAL A 125 -17.19 7.77 -1.86
CA VAL A 125 -16.65 8.94 -1.17
C VAL A 125 -16.02 8.47 0.13
N ASN A 126 -14.71 8.25 0.09
CA ASN A 126 -13.94 7.61 1.18
C ASN A 126 -13.44 8.61 2.22
N LYS A 127 -14.08 9.76 2.35
CA LYS A 127 -13.73 10.71 3.40
C LYS A 127 -14.00 10.11 4.76
N LEU A 128 -13.00 10.17 5.64
CA LEU A 128 -13.23 9.94 7.06
C LEU A 128 -14.23 10.99 7.56
N SER A 129 -15.40 10.55 7.96
CA SER A 129 -16.31 11.37 8.76
C SER A 129 -16.16 10.95 10.22
N LEU A 130 -15.93 11.90 11.11
CA LEU A 130 -16.05 11.65 12.55
C LEU A 130 -17.48 11.28 12.86
N ILE A 131 -17.73 9.99 13.05
CA ILE A 131 -18.95 9.54 13.71
C ILE A 131 -18.62 9.56 15.20
N HIS A 132 -19.06 10.60 15.89
CA HIS A 132 -19.11 10.55 17.34
C HIS A 132 -20.20 9.55 17.73
N ILE A 133 -19.78 8.43 18.30
CA ILE A 133 -20.66 7.51 19.02
C ILE A 133 -20.68 7.92 20.48
#